data_f72ba6067b303d66f3fb35867e651502
#
_entry.id   f72ba6067b303d66f3fb35867e651502
#
_cell.length_a   1.000
_cell.length_b   1.000
_cell.length_c   1.000
_cell.angle_alpha   90.00
_cell.angle_beta   90.00
_cell.angle_gamma   90.00
#
_symmetry.space_group_name_H-M   'P 1'
#
loop_
_entity.id
_entity.type
_entity.pdbx_description
1 polymer ?
#
loop_
_entity_poly.entity_id
_entity_poly.type
_entity_poly.pdbx_seq_one_letter_code
_entity_poly.pdbx_strand_id
1 'polypeptide(L)'
;ETKTAEEKANGPTYDLVWVKVKNVNDVQRIVKLIRDTGLNTYSLNDMLETVRTQSRQIQGMLGALGGIAVLISAICVANTMMMSITERTREIGVLKVLGTIRGDIFKMFLTEALIVGVIGGAAGLILSFIAKWLIPVIFASQELRCVLPWWLAVCGVVFAGAVAIAAAWMPA
;
A
#
# COMPACT_ATOMS: atom_id res chain seq x y z
N GLU A 1 55.68 15.46 17.82
CA GLU A 1 54.86 14.62 18.73
C GLU A 1 54.84 15.22 20.13
N THR A 2 54.25 16.38 20.27
CA THR A 2 53.99 16.99 21.57
C THR A 2 52.51 16.81 21.92
N LYS A 3 52.18 15.72 22.61
CA LYS A 3 50.89 15.62 23.30
C LYS A 3 50.80 16.78 24.30
N THR A 4 49.84 17.65 24.10
CA THR A 4 49.63 18.87 24.90
C THR A 4 49.37 18.48 26.35
N ALA A 5 49.85 19.25 27.30
CA ALA A 5 49.73 18.97 28.75
C ALA A 5 48.26 18.80 29.22
N GLU A 6 47.31 19.35 28.51
CA GLU A 6 45.86 19.19 28.73
C GLU A 6 45.35 17.77 28.46
N GLU A 7 45.95 17.02 27.51
CA GLU A 7 45.58 15.62 27.19
C GLU A 7 46.01 14.66 28.32
N LYS A 8 47.01 15.02 29.12
CA LYS A 8 47.46 14.24 30.29
C LYS A 8 46.59 14.44 31.52
N ALA A 9 45.86 15.55 31.63
CA ALA A 9 45.02 15.86 32.79
C ALA A 9 43.63 15.20 32.72
N ASN A 10 43.12 14.87 31.53
CA ASN A 10 41.73 14.41 31.31
C ASN A 10 41.58 12.91 31.01
N GLY A 11 42.63 12.13 31.12
CA GLY A 11 42.58 10.69 30.74
C GLY A 11 42.37 10.44 29.25
N PRO A 12 42.34 9.18 28.80
CA PRO A 12 42.13 8.86 27.38
C PRO A 12 40.74 9.29 26.95
N THR A 13 40.65 10.28 26.05
CA THR A 13 39.41 10.71 25.42
C THR A 13 39.08 9.72 24.29
N TYR A 14 37.96 9.05 24.39
CA TYR A 14 37.49 8.12 23.37
C TYR A 14 36.37 8.80 22.58
N ASP A 15 36.51 8.90 21.27
CA ASP A 15 35.51 9.46 20.39
C ASP A 15 34.36 8.47 20.16
N LEU A 16 34.63 7.16 20.23
CA LEU A 16 33.67 6.10 20.00
C LEU A 16 33.95 4.90 20.91
N VAL A 17 32.91 4.43 21.57
CA VAL A 17 32.96 3.22 22.42
C VAL A 17 31.95 2.20 21.93
N TRP A 18 32.38 0.97 21.62
CA TRP A 18 31.54 -0.12 21.24
C TRP A 18 31.10 -0.96 22.43
N VAL A 19 29.83 -0.98 22.73
CA VAL A 19 29.25 -1.79 23.81
C VAL A 19 28.59 -3.03 23.24
N LYS A 20 29.13 -4.22 23.54
CA LYS A 20 28.55 -5.50 23.13
C LYS A 20 27.56 -6.00 24.18
N VAL A 21 26.30 -6.11 23.85
CA VAL A 21 25.24 -6.63 24.72
C VAL A 21 25.02 -8.12 24.44
N LYS A 22 24.89 -8.95 25.47
CA LYS A 22 24.74 -10.40 25.37
C LYS A 22 23.35 -10.82 24.87
N ASN A 23 22.30 -10.08 25.26
CA ASN A 23 20.92 -10.34 24.88
C ASN A 23 20.33 -9.17 24.11
N VAL A 24 19.69 -9.45 22.97
CA VAL A 24 19.05 -8.44 22.12
C VAL A 24 17.93 -7.68 22.85
N ASN A 25 17.23 -8.35 23.78
CA ASN A 25 16.12 -7.75 24.53
C ASN A 25 16.61 -6.70 25.55
N ASP A 26 17.86 -6.78 26.01
CA ASP A 26 18.44 -5.85 26.97
C ASP A 26 19.06 -4.61 26.32
N VAL A 27 19.21 -4.61 24.98
CA VAL A 27 19.84 -3.51 24.23
C VAL A 27 19.12 -2.19 24.49
N GLN A 28 17.80 -2.16 24.42
CA GLN A 28 17.04 -0.92 24.64
C GLN A 28 17.17 -0.38 26.07
N ARG A 29 17.22 -1.28 27.06
CA ARG A 29 17.41 -0.90 28.45
C ARG A 29 18.81 -0.27 28.69
N ILE A 30 19.85 -0.87 28.11
CA ILE A 30 21.20 -0.39 28.20
C ILE A 30 21.40 0.94 27.46
N VAL A 31 20.84 1.06 26.26
CA VAL A 31 20.81 2.29 25.46
C VAL A 31 20.17 3.44 26.26
N LYS A 32 19.04 3.15 26.94
CA LYS A 32 18.36 4.15 27.76
C LYS A 32 19.23 4.59 28.97
N LEU A 33 19.85 3.63 29.64
CA LEU A 33 20.78 3.93 30.77
C LEU A 33 21.97 4.76 30.33
N ILE A 34 22.57 4.48 29.17
CA ILE A 34 23.72 5.26 28.66
C ILE A 34 23.25 6.66 28.21
N ARG A 35 22.05 6.78 27.60
CA ARG A 35 21.49 8.08 27.22
C ARG A 35 21.18 8.96 28.43
N ASP A 36 20.74 8.38 29.54
CA ASP A 36 20.47 9.07 30.78
C ASP A 36 21.76 9.63 31.42
N THR A 37 22.94 9.10 31.07
CA THR A 37 24.27 9.67 31.48
C THR A 37 24.74 10.80 30.56
N GLY A 38 23.92 11.25 29.60
CA GLY A 38 24.24 12.37 28.70
C GLY A 38 25.07 11.99 27.46
N LEU A 39 25.32 10.70 27.22
CA LEU A 39 26.07 10.23 26.07
C LEU A 39 25.15 9.90 24.90
N ASN A 40 25.53 10.33 23.68
CA ASN A 40 24.82 9.95 22.46
C ASN A 40 25.09 8.48 22.15
N THR A 41 24.00 7.71 21.99
CA THR A 41 24.08 6.30 21.65
C THR A 41 23.41 6.04 20.32
N TYR A 42 24.10 5.29 19.46
CA TYR A 42 23.54 4.78 18.21
C TYR A 42 23.32 3.27 18.36
N SER A 43 22.07 2.85 18.36
CA SER A 43 21.72 1.43 18.39
C SER A 43 21.22 0.98 17.03
N LEU A 44 21.60 -0.24 16.62
CA LEU A 44 21.05 -0.86 15.41
C LEU A 44 19.52 -1.01 15.50
N ASN A 45 18.98 -1.22 16.70
CA ASN A 45 17.54 -1.27 16.95
C ASN A 45 16.86 0.07 16.70
N ASP A 46 17.47 1.20 17.08
CA ASP A 46 16.94 2.54 16.83
C ASP A 46 16.90 2.82 15.31
N MET A 47 17.93 2.38 14.59
CA MET A 47 17.94 2.44 13.12
C MET A 47 16.81 1.60 12.52
N LEU A 48 16.62 0.37 12.96
CA LEU A 48 15.57 -0.51 12.50
C LEU A 48 14.17 0.06 12.82
N GLU A 49 13.99 0.66 13.98
CA GLU A 49 12.74 1.29 14.39
C GLU A 49 12.44 2.54 13.52
N THR A 50 13.45 3.36 13.25
CA THR A 50 13.33 4.51 12.35
C THR A 50 12.92 4.07 10.94
N VAL A 51 13.60 3.06 10.38
CA VAL A 51 13.28 2.52 9.06
C VAL A 51 11.86 1.93 9.03
N ARG A 52 11.47 1.20 10.07
CA ARG A 52 10.09 0.65 10.17
C ARG A 52 9.05 1.75 10.26
N THR A 53 9.29 2.79 11.04
CA THR A 53 8.37 3.92 11.20
C THR A 53 8.23 4.68 9.88
N GLN A 54 9.34 4.95 9.21
CA GLN A 54 9.36 5.61 7.92
C GLN A 54 8.64 4.76 6.84
N SER A 55 8.87 3.44 6.83
CA SER A 55 8.17 2.53 5.92
C SER A 55 6.67 2.51 6.18
N ARG A 56 6.22 2.52 7.45
CA ARG A 56 4.80 2.61 7.80
C ARG A 56 4.16 3.92 7.35
N GLN A 57 4.87 5.04 7.49
CA GLN A 57 4.39 6.34 7.01
C GLN A 57 4.20 6.34 5.49
N ILE A 58 5.20 5.85 4.74
CA ILE A 58 5.11 5.73 3.29
C ILE A 58 3.95 4.81 2.89
N GLN A 59 3.81 3.65 3.53
CA GLN A 59 2.69 2.73 3.28
C GLN A 59 1.34 3.39 3.57
N GLY A 60 1.24 4.16 4.66
CA GLY A 60 0.03 4.92 4.99
C GLY A 60 -0.34 5.96 3.94
N MET A 61 0.65 6.72 3.45
CA MET A 61 0.44 7.70 2.38
C MET A 61 0.02 7.04 1.07
N LEU A 62 0.70 5.95 0.67
CA LEU A 62 0.33 5.19 -0.53
C LEU A 62 -1.04 4.55 -0.41
N GLY A 63 -1.40 4.03 0.78
CA GLY A 63 -2.72 3.50 1.07
C GLY A 63 -3.82 4.55 0.97
N ALA A 64 -3.57 5.77 1.48
CA ALA A 64 -4.51 6.88 1.38
C ALA A 64 -4.73 7.31 -0.08
N LEU A 65 -3.64 7.47 -0.85
CA LEU A 65 -3.73 7.79 -2.28
C LEU A 65 -4.48 6.69 -3.06
N GLY A 66 -4.17 5.41 -2.78
CA GLY A 66 -4.88 4.28 -3.37
C GLY A 66 -6.37 4.26 -3.00
N GLY A 67 -6.70 4.57 -1.74
CA GLY A 67 -8.09 4.69 -1.29
C GLY A 67 -8.87 5.77 -2.02
N ILE A 68 -8.27 6.95 -2.22
CA ILE A 68 -8.88 8.04 -3.00
C ILE A 68 -9.09 7.60 -4.46
N ALA A 69 -8.11 6.94 -5.07
CA ALA A 69 -8.21 6.43 -6.45
C ALA A 69 -9.36 5.42 -6.60
N VAL A 70 -9.54 4.53 -5.62
CA VAL A 70 -10.65 3.57 -5.58
C VAL A 70 -12.00 4.28 -5.47
N LEU A 71 -12.12 5.31 -4.63
CA LEU A 71 -13.35 6.11 -4.49
C LEU A 71 -13.72 6.81 -5.81
N ILE A 72 -12.74 7.43 -6.46
CA ILE A 72 -12.96 8.08 -7.77
C ILE A 72 -13.41 7.06 -8.80
N SER A 73 -12.74 5.89 -8.86
CA SER A 73 -13.10 4.81 -9.77
C SER A 73 -14.52 4.29 -9.52
N ALA A 74 -14.93 4.15 -8.25
CA ALA A 74 -16.28 3.71 -7.89
C ALA A 74 -17.35 4.72 -8.38
N ILE A 75 -17.09 6.02 -8.21
CA ILE A 75 -17.98 7.09 -8.70
C ILE A 75 -18.05 7.06 -10.23
N CYS A 76 -16.92 6.85 -10.92
CA CYS A 76 -16.90 6.73 -12.38
C CYS A 76 -17.73 5.54 -12.87
N VAL A 77 -17.59 4.36 -12.22
CA VAL A 77 -18.39 3.16 -12.55
C VAL A 77 -19.88 3.43 -12.33
N ALA A 78 -20.26 4.02 -11.17
CA ALA A 78 -21.66 4.37 -10.88
C ALA A 78 -22.26 5.32 -11.94
N ASN A 79 -21.48 6.33 -12.33
CA ASN A 79 -21.92 7.30 -13.34
C ASN A 79 -22.10 6.64 -14.74
N THR A 80 -21.17 5.77 -15.11
CA THR A 80 -21.25 5.02 -16.38
C THR A 80 -22.44 4.08 -16.39
N MET A 81 -22.71 3.37 -15.27
CA MET A 81 -23.89 2.50 -15.16
C MET A 81 -25.20 3.28 -15.22
N MET A 82 -25.26 4.46 -14.55
CA MET A 82 -26.44 5.33 -14.66
C MET A 82 -26.71 5.73 -16.11
N MET A 83 -25.69 6.11 -16.86
CA MET A 83 -25.80 6.47 -18.27
C MET A 83 -26.26 5.27 -19.11
N SER A 84 -25.69 4.09 -18.90
CA SER A 84 -26.09 2.85 -19.59
C SER A 84 -27.57 2.51 -19.35
N ILE A 85 -28.06 2.66 -18.11
CA ILE A 85 -29.48 2.45 -17.77
C ILE A 85 -30.38 3.45 -18.51
N THR A 86 -30.00 4.73 -18.54
CA THR A 86 -30.80 5.76 -19.22
C THR A 86 -30.86 5.57 -20.73
N GLU A 87 -29.77 5.15 -21.36
CA GLU A 87 -29.74 4.84 -22.81
C GLU A 87 -30.61 3.65 -23.16
N ARG A 88 -30.68 2.63 -22.28
CA ARG A 88 -31.46 1.40 -22.51
C ARG A 88 -32.85 1.40 -21.87
N THR A 89 -33.35 2.56 -21.46
CA THR A 89 -34.64 2.69 -20.75
C THR A 89 -35.82 2.08 -21.56
N ARG A 90 -35.81 2.24 -22.89
CA ARG A 90 -36.85 1.68 -23.78
C ARG A 90 -36.85 0.16 -23.79
N GLU A 91 -35.64 -0.45 -23.83
CA GLU A 91 -35.47 -1.91 -23.81
C GLU A 91 -35.94 -2.49 -22.48
N ILE A 92 -35.56 -1.82 -21.36
CA ILE A 92 -35.98 -2.19 -20.01
C ILE A 92 -37.51 -2.07 -19.87
N GLY A 93 -38.12 -1.05 -20.49
CA GLY A 93 -39.57 -0.91 -20.53
C GLY A 93 -40.26 -2.06 -21.21
N VAL A 94 -39.76 -2.51 -22.37
CA VAL A 94 -40.29 -3.69 -23.11
C VAL A 94 -40.15 -4.96 -22.27
N LEU A 95 -38.99 -5.19 -21.62
CA LEU A 95 -38.77 -6.32 -20.74
C LEU A 95 -39.77 -6.36 -19.58
N LYS A 96 -40.08 -5.18 -18.99
CA LYS A 96 -41.12 -5.09 -17.96
C LYS A 96 -42.52 -5.44 -18.44
N VAL A 97 -42.88 -5.04 -19.66
CA VAL A 97 -44.18 -5.39 -20.24
C VAL A 97 -44.26 -6.89 -20.51
N LEU A 98 -43.15 -7.54 -20.86
CA LEU A 98 -43.04 -9.00 -21.03
C LEU A 98 -43.06 -9.79 -19.71
N GLY A 99 -43.13 -9.09 -18.54
CA GLY A 99 -43.24 -9.71 -17.23
C GLY A 99 -41.93 -9.98 -16.52
N THR A 100 -40.80 -9.39 -16.95
CA THR A 100 -39.51 -9.55 -16.28
C THR A 100 -39.55 -8.88 -14.90
N ILE A 101 -39.11 -9.63 -13.87
CA ILE A 101 -39.05 -9.16 -12.48
C ILE A 101 -37.91 -8.15 -12.34
N ARG A 102 -38.09 -7.10 -11.52
CA ARG A 102 -37.06 -6.09 -11.24
C ARG A 102 -35.74 -6.70 -10.80
N GLY A 103 -35.77 -7.80 -10.05
CA GLY A 103 -34.58 -8.49 -9.58
C GLY A 103 -33.72 -9.10 -10.68
N ASP A 104 -34.31 -9.48 -11.82
CA ASP A 104 -33.56 -10.06 -12.93
C ASP A 104 -32.86 -8.99 -13.75
N ILE A 105 -33.51 -7.82 -13.89
CA ILE A 105 -32.90 -6.63 -14.51
C ILE A 105 -31.70 -6.18 -13.65
N PHE A 106 -31.87 -6.15 -12.33
CA PHE A 106 -30.79 -5.81 -11.40
C PHE A 106 -29.59 -6.76 -11.52
N LYS A 107 -29.81 -8.08 -11.55
CA LYS A 107 -28.76 -9.07 -11.75
C LYS A 107 -28.01 -8.87 -13.06
N MET A 108 -28.69 -8.47 -14.12
CA MET A 108 -28.10 -8.21 -15.43
C MET A 108 -27.06 -7.08 -15.33
N PHE A 109 -27.39 -5.94 -14.69
CA PHE A 109 -26.46 -4.84 -14.47
C PHE A 109 -25.32 -5.23 -13.51
N LEU A 110 -25.63 -6.04 -12.51
CA LEU A 110 -24.62 -6.51 -11.56
C LEU A 110 -23.57 -7.42 -12.22
N THR A 111 -24.01 -8.27 -13.13
CA THR A 111 -23.08 -9.13 -13.91
C THR A 111 -22.24 -8.31 -14.89
N GLU A 112 -22.82 -7.29 -15.53
CA GLU A 112 -22.08 -6.35 -16.38
C GLU A 112 -20.99 -5.62 -15.58
N ALA A 113 -21.32 -5.08 -14.40
CA ALA A 113 -20.36 -4.44 -13.50
C ALA A 113 -19.26 -5.39 -13.03
N LEU A 114 -19.61 -6.64 -12.72
CA LEU A 114 -18.64 -7.66 -12.32
C LEU A 114 -17.64 -7.95 -13.44
N ILE A 115 -18.12 -8.10 -14.67
CA ILE A 115 -17.27 -8.35 -15.84
C ILE A 115 -16.28 -7.18 -16.03
N VAL A 116 -16.78 -5.94 -15.96
CA VAL A 116 -15.93 -4.74 -16.07
C VAL A 116 -14.89 -4.71 -14.93
N GLY A 117 -15.30 -5.03 -13.69
CA GLY A 117 -14.41 -5.08 -12.55
C GLY A 117 -13.32 -6.15 -12.69
N VAL A 118 -13.65 -7.33 -13.17
CA VAL A 118 -12.68 -8.43 -13.39
C VAL A 118 -11.71 -8.08 -14.51
N ILE A 119 -12.21 -7.55 -15.63
CA ILE A 119 -11.35 -7.12 -16.76
C ILE A 119 -10.43 -5.98 -16.32
N GLY A 120 -10.96 -4.98 -15.60
CA GLY A 120 -10.17 -3.88 -15.04
C GLY A 120 -9.13 -4.35 -14.04
N GLY A 121 -9.50 -5.28 -13.16
CA GLY A 121 -8.58 -5.91 -12.19
C GLY A 121 -7.47 -6.70 -12.89
N ALA A 122 -7.79 -7.47 -13.93
CA ALA A 122 -6.80 -8.20 -14.72
C ALA A 122 -5.84 -7.25 -15.46
N ALA A 123 -6.37 -6.18 -16.07
CA ALA A 123 -5.56 -5.16 -16.71
C ALA A 123 -4.63 -4.44 -15.71
N GLY A 124 -5.13 -4.11 -14.51
CA GLY A 124 -4.33 -3.56 -13.42
C GLY A 124 -3.19 -4.48 -12.97
N LEU A 125 -3.43 -5.80 -12.93
CA LEU A 125 -2.38 -6.79 -12.65
C LEU A 125 -1.31 -6.80 -13.75
N ILE A 126 -1.70 -6.80 -15.01
CA ILE A 126 -0.75 -6.76 -16.13
C ILE A 126 0.13 -5.51 -16.03
N LEU A 127 -0.47 -4.34 -15.79
CA LEU A 127 0.27 -3.09 -15.59
C LEU A 127 1.21 -3.16 -14.38
N SER A 128 0.78 -3.79 -13.29
CA SER A 128 1.60 -4.00 -12.09
C SER A 128 2.81 -4.91 -12.37
N PHE A 129 2.64 -5.96 -13.19
CA PHE A 129 3.76 -6.81 -13.63
C PHE A 129 4.73 -6.06 -14.54
N ILE A 130 4.22 -5.24 -15.46
CA ILE A 130 5.04 -4.40 -16.34
C ILE A 130 5.83 -3.39 -15.48
N ALA A 131 5.19 -2.73 -14.53
CA ALA A 131 5.84 -1.79 -13.62
C ALA A 131 6.93 -2.46 -12.78
N LYS A 132 6.67 -3.66 -12.25
CA LYS A 132 7.67 -4.46 -11.53
C LYS A 132 8.93 -4.73 -12.35
N TRP A 133 8.80 -4.95 -13.65
CA TRP A 133 9.93 -5.19 -14.55
C TRP A 133 10.64 -3.89 -14.94
N LEU A 134 9.88 -2.81 -15.11
CA LEU A 134 10.38 -1.52 -15.61
C LEU A 134 11.11 -0.71 -14.52
N ILE A 135 10.64 -0.75 -13.27
CA ILE A 135 11.21 0.03 -12.15
C ILE A 135 12.71 -0.24 -11.94
N PRO A 136 13.21 -1.48 -11.83
CA PRO A 136 14.63 -1.74 -11.65
C PRO A 136 15.49 -1.32 -12.87
N VAL A 137 14.90 -1.33 -14.07
CA VAL A 137 15.59 -0.89 -15.29
C VAL A 137 15.78 0.62 -15.32
N ILE A 138 14.76 1.38 -14.90
CA ILE A 138 14.79 2.86 -14.90
C ILE A 138 15.69 3.38 -13.77
N PHE A 139 15.61 2.81 -12.59
CA PHE A 139 16.34 3.30 -11.40
C PHE A 139 17.73 2.69 -11.25
N ALA A 140 18.18 1.79 -12.15
CA ALA A 140 19.48 1.10 -12.12
C ALA A 140 19.86 0.52 -10.73
N SER A 141 18.91 0.39 -9.82
CA SER A 141 19.08 -0.10 -8.45
C SER A 141 18.65 -1.56 -8.37
N GLN A 142 19.63 -2.46 -8.35
CA GLN A 142 19.40 -3.92 -8.22
C GLN A 142 18.79 -4.34 -6.87
N GLU A 143 18.68 -3.42 -5.91
CA GLU A 143 18.19 -3.73 -4.55
C GLU A 143 16.66 -3.67 -4.41
N LEU A 144 15.94 -3.06 -5.35
CA LEU A 144 14.49 -2.97 -5.31
C LEU A 144 13.84 -4.23 -5.89
N ARG A 145 13.93 -5.35 -5.17
CA ARG A 145 13.19 -6.57 -5.51
C ARG A 145 11.75 -6.46 -5.02
N CYS A 146 10.85 -5.99 -5.87
CA CYS A 146 9.41 -6.07 -5.60
C CYS A 146 8.95 -7.53 -5.68
N VAL A 147 8.69 -8.14 -4.53
CA VAL A 147 8.11 -9.49 -4.45
C VAL A 147 6.60 -9.34 -4.43
N LEU A 148 5.95 -9.71 -5.52
CA LEU A 148 4.48 -9.77 -5.59
C LEU A 148 4.06 -11.22 -5.31
N PRO A 149 3.50 -11.52 -4.12
CA PRO A 149 2.99 -12.87 -3.85
C PRO A 149 1.72 -13.09 -4.68
N TRP A 150 1.57 -14.28 -5.22
CA TRP A 150 0.46 -14.65 -6.12
C TRP A 150 -0.94 -14.47 -5.47
N TRP A 151 -1.05 -14.70 -4.16
CA TRP A 151 -2.31 -14.52 -3.44
C TRP A 151 -2.77 -13.05 -3.41
N LEU A 152 -1.83 -12.09 -3.37
CA LEU A 152 -2.12 -10.66 -3.41
C LEU A 152 -2.71 -10.26 -4.77
N ALA A 153 -2.23 -10.88 -5.85
CA ALA A 153 -2.76 -10.68 -7.19
C ALA A 153 -4.22 -11.13 -7.30
N VAL A 154 -4.53 -12.32 -6.75
CA VAL A 154 -5.92 -12.83 -6.71
C VAL A 154 -6.81 -11.93 -5.85
N CYS A 155 -6.35 -11.55 -4.65
CA CYS A 155 -7.08 -10.61 -3.79
C CYS A 155 -7.35 -9.28 -4.48
N GLY A 156 -6.41 -8.76 -5.28
CA GLY A 156 -6.58 -7.52 -6.03
C GLY A 156 -7.71 -7.59 -7.05
N VAL A 157 -7.81 -8.68 -7.82
CA VAL A 157 -8.90 -8.87 -8.79
C VAL A 157 -10.25 -9.04 -8.10
N VAL A 158 -10.30 -9.84 -7.03
CA VAL A 158 -11.53 -10.03 -6.24
C VAL A 158 -11.99 -8.69 -5.65
N PHE A 159 -11.06 -7.92 -5.12
CA PHE A 159 -11.35 -6.59 -4.57
C PHE A 159 -11.88 -5.63 -5.66
N ALA A 160 -11.28 -5.62 -6.86
CA ALA A 160 -11.74 -4.80 -7.97
C ALA A 160 -13.17 -5.17 -8.38
N GLY A 161 -13.48 -6.47 -8.46
CA GLY A 161 -14.84 -6.96 -8.72
C GLY A 161 -15.84 -6.55 -7.63
N ALA A 162 -15.45 -6.66 -6.36
CA ALA A 162 -16.29 -6.24 -5.22
C ALA A 162 -16.59 -4.74 -5.24
N VAL A 163 -15.60 -3.89 -5.53
CA VAL A 163 -15.78 -2.43 -5.67
C VAL A 163 -16.71 -2.10 -6.84
N ALA A 164 -16.56 -2.79 -7.99
CA ALA A 164 -17.42 -2.59 -9.16
C ALA A 164 -18.88 -2.96 -8.84
N ILE A 165 -19.13 -4.07 -8.14
CA ILE A 165 -20.46 -4.48 -7.68
C ILE A 165 -21.05 -3.44 -6.72
N ALA A 166 -20.26 -2.99 -5.73
CA ALA A 166 -20.71 -1.99 -4.75
C ALA A 166 -21.05 -0.65 -5.41
N ALA A 167 -20.26 -0.23 -6.40
CA ALA A 167 -20.50 0.98 -7.17
C ALA A 167 -21.78 0.88 -8.05
N ALA A 168 -22.02 -0.28 -8.63
CA ALA A 168 -23.21 -0.52 -9.46
C ALA A 168 -24.51 -0.63 -8.65
N TRP A 169 -24.41 -0.96 -7.36
CA TRP A 169 -25.60 -1.06 -6.50
C TRP A 169 -26.24 0.32 -6.21
N MET A 170 -25.44 1.38 -6.20
CA MET A 170 -25.96 2.72 -5.86
C MET A 170 -27.00 3.27 -6.88
N PRO A 171 -26.81 3.11 -8.24
CA PRO A 171 -27.77 3.60 -9.23
C PRO A 171 -28.88 2.61 -9.59
N ALA A 172 -28.83 1.38 -9.13
CA ALA A 172 -29.77 0.30 -9.52
C ALA A 172 -30.91 0.13 -8.49
#